data_574592f4a7e92e27f5252f75edeb6458
#
_entry.id   574592f4a7e92e27f5252f75edeb6458
#
_cell.length_a   1.000
_cell.length_b   1.000
_cell.length_c   1.000
_cell.angle_alpha   90.00
_cell.angle_beta   90.00
_cell.angle_gamma   90.00
#
_symmetry.space_group_name_H-M   'P 1'
#
loop_
_entity.id
_entity.type
_entity.pdbx_description
1 polymer ?
#
loop_
_entity_poly.entity_id
_entity_poly.type
_entity_poly.pdbx_seq_one_letter_code
_entity_poly.pdbx_strand_id
1 'polypeptide(L)'
;ITVPNQEGDNARLGYGYVKVVEDSDIFRIKNGTNPRALNTQSPKVKAIRKTLETLPGFAVYNGGICIVVDDDSLKYDPETETISFTCNDPDSGHYDGQHTREALWQSAASADDQQFALMVVERRFFTTPTEIRRAAETWNSRATQKAHSEQNQRGAYDNLKSYLSTSHEANIGWRENERNAKGLLIEKECRIDRVAALLYTCIPVLRSTNLDTGDTMYGILRSGFGSTKIFEDAKKSADFAKLFGHANFVLTLNDYIQTTLKSAYTTSAPANASFDDLAIVRKSGKPDMKKPVTERKFLAQMLFNAERIEAGLRPEYIQPIMYGMMKNVLKKDRNTGAIIIGHGYTEADVKSIWHHAAYSVLTMLNDNFNNHFSSRFNSRHAEFG
;
A
#
# COMPACT_ATOMS: atom_id res chain seq x y z
N ILE A 1 -32.12 7.36 18.54
CA ILE A 1 -31.58 7.72 19.86
C ILE A 1 -30.70 8.95 19.67
N THR A 2 -30.82 9.91 20.58
CA THR A 2 -29.91 11.08 20.64
C THR A 2 -28.83 10.78 21.66
N VAL A 3 -27.58 11.02 21.28
CA VAL A 3 -26.39 10.73 22.09
C VAL A 3 -25.55 12.01 22.18
N PRO A 4 -25.17 12.48 23.37
CA PRO A 4 -24.29 13.64 23.50
C PRO A 4 -22.88 13.29 23.04
N ASN A 5 -22.24 14.21 22.31
CA ASN A 5 -20.82 14.13 22.04
C ASN A 5 -20.00 14.67 23.24
N GLN A 6 -18.67 14.68 23.14
CA GLN A 6 -17.78 15.17 24.23
C GLN A 6 -17.93 16.68 24.50
N GLU A 7 -18.42 17.45 23.53
CA GLU A 7 -18.64 18.90 23.63
C GLU A 7 -20.06 19.25 24.11
N GLY A 8 -20.91 18.25 24.34
CA GLY A 8 -22.30 18.43 24.80
C GLY A 8 -23.31 18.60 23.69
N ASP A 9 -22.89 18.57 22.41
CA ASP A 9 -23.81 18.57 21.27
C ASP A 9 -24.50 17.21 21.12
N ASN A 10 -25.74 17.25 20.66
CA ASN A 10 -26.53 16.06 20.44
C ASN A 10 -26.35 15.52 19.01
N ALA A 11 -25.84 14.32 18.90
CA ALA A 11 -25.82 13.56 17.66
C ALA A 11 -26.91 12.50 17.62
N ARG A 12 -27.36 12.15 16.43
CA ARG A 12 -28.33 11.06 16.26
C ARG A 12 -27.60 9.75 16.03
N LEU A 13 -28.11 8.71 16.66
CA LEU A 13 -27.67 7.34 16.49
C LEU A 13 -28.87 6.46 16.18
N GLY A 14 -28.81 5.74 15.07
CA GLY A 14 -29.76 4.69 14.70
C GLY A 14 -29.14 3.31 14.89
N TYR A 15 -29.87 2.41 15.53
CA TYR A 15 -29.49 1.00 15.63
C TYR A 15 -30.72 0.13 15.42
N GLY A 16 -30.60 -0.90 14.60
CA GLY A 16 -31.70 -1.80 14.32
C GLY A 16 -31.30 -2.96 13.42
N TYR A 17 -32.30 -3.73 13.06
CA TYR A 17 -32.16 -4.81 12.11
C TYR A 17 -32.84 -4.42 10.79
N VAL A 18 -32.13 -4.58 9.70
CA VAL A 18 -32.57 -4.22 8.35
C VAL A 18 -32.67 -5.48 7.52
N LYS A 19 -33.75 -5.59 6.73
CA LYS A 19 -33.90 -6.70 5.79
C LYS A 19 -32.84 -6.63 4.70
N VAL A 20 -32.37 -7.78 4.27
CA VAL A 20 -31.53 -7.90 3.08
C VAL A 20 -32.41 -7.67 1.85
N VAL A 21 -32.11 -6.65 1.09
CA VAL A 21 -32.82 -6.31 -0.15
C VAL A 21 -31.82 -6.24 -1.28
N GLU A 22 -32.13 -6.89 -2.40
CA GLU A 22 -31.33 -6.79 -3.62
C GLU A 22 -31.23 -5.32 -4.06
N ASP A 23 -30.07 -4.92 -4.55
CA ASP A 23 -29.78 -3.53 -4.97
C ASP A 23 -29.88 -2.43 -3.90
N SER A 24 -29.87 -2.79 -2.62
CA SER A 24 -29.88 -1.80 -1.56
C SER A 24 -28.71 -0.79 -1.70
N ASP A 25 -29.01 0.50 -1.59
CA ASP A 25 -28.02 1.58 -1.65
C ASP A 25 -26.95 1.48 -0.55
N ILE A 26 -27.24 0.81 0.56
CA ILE A 26 -26.25 0.51 1.61
C ILE A 26 -25.02 -0.21 1.05
N PHE A 27 -25.18 -1.05 0.04
CA PHE A 27 -24.06 -1.78 -0.55
C PHE A 27 -23.13 -0.89 -1.40
N ARG A 28 -23.61 0.29 -1.81
CA ARG A 28 -22.89 1.26 -2.65
C ARG A 28 -22.18 2.34 -1.85
N ILE A 29 -22.46 2.45 -0.54
CA ILE A 29 -21.85 3.45 0.32
C ILE A 29 -20.33 3.27 0.32
N LYS A 30 -19.60 4.39 0.20
CA LYS A 30 -18.14 4.41 0.21
C LYS A 30 -17.57 3.88 1.53
N ASN A 31 -16.34 3.40 1.47
CA ASN A 31 -15.58 3.06 2.66
C ASN A 31 -15.03 4.36 3.26
N GLY A 32 -15.67 4.90 4.29
CA GLY A 32 -15.22 6.11 4.97
C GLY A 32 -13.81 5.97 5.54
N THR A 33 -13.68 6.02 6.84
CA THR A 33 -12.40 5.92 7.55
C THR A 33 -11.90 4.48 7.77
N ASN A 34 -12.51 3.48 7.15
CA ASN A 34 -12.06 2.09 7.32
C ASN A 34 -10.62 1.91 6.81
N PRO A 35 -9.70 1.43 7.66
CA PRO A 35 -8.28 1.36 7.32
C PRO A 35 -7.92 0.28 6.29
N ARG A 36 -8.85 -0.60 5.96
CA ARG A 36 -8.62 -1.73 5.07
C ARG A 36 -9.38 -1.60 3.77
N ALA A 37 -8.70 -1.88 2.66
CA ALA A 37 -9.39 -2.14 1.42
C ALA A 37 -10.08 -3.51 1.49
N LEU A 38 -11.27 -3.59 0.91
CA LEU A 38 -12.07 -4.80 0.89
C LEU A 38 -11.44 -5.86 -0.02
N ASN A 39 -11.25 -7.06 0.52
CA ASN A 39 -10.95 -8.24 -0.29
C ASN A 39 -12.22 -9.07 -0.49
N THR A 40 -12.86 -8.88 -1.64
CA THR A 40 -14.13 -9.53 -2.00
C THR A 40 -14.06 -11.07 -2.05
N GLN A 41 -12.87 -11.62 -2.19
CA GLN A 41 -12.61 -13.07 -2.27
C GLN A 41 -12.03 -13.63 -0.96
N SER A 42 -12.06 -12.86 0.12
CA SER A 42 -11.48 -13.29 1.39
C SER A 42 -12.23 -14.53 1.95
N PRO A 43 -11.53 -15.41 2.68
CA PRO A 43 -12.19 -16.52 3.40
C PRO A 43 -13.29 -16.03 4.35
N LYS A 44 -13.16 -14.81 4.89
CA LYS A 44 -14.18 -14.20 5.77
C LYS A 44 -15.47 -13.90 5.00
N VAL A 45 -15.40 -13.28 3.83
CA VAL A 45 -16.57 -13.02 2.99
C VAL A 45 -17.28 -14.34 2.65
N LYS A 46 -16.52 -15.36 2.24
CA LYS A 46 -17.07 -16.70 1.93
C LYS A 46 -17.74 -17.34 3.14
N ALA A 47 -17.14 -17.24 4.33
CA ALA A 47 -17.73 -17.78 5.56
C ALA A 47 -19.01 -17.05 5.96
N ILE A 48 -19.04 -15.72 5.85
CA ILE A 48 -20.24 -14.90 6.13
C ILE A 48 -21.36 -15.25 5.14
N ARG A 49 -21.06 -15.37 3.85
CA ARG A 49 -22.02 -15.80 2.82
C ARG A 49 -22.63 -17.16 3.15
N LYS A 50 -21.78 -18.13 3.47
CA LYS A 50 -22.27 -19.46 3.86
C LYS A 50 -23.23 -19.38 5.05
N THR A 51 -22.93 -18.57 6.06
CA THR A 51 -23.81 -18.36 7.22
C THR A 51 -25.14 -17.73 6.78
N LEU A 52 -25.09 -16.70 5.93
CA LEU A 52 -26.27 -16.01 5.40
C LEU A 52 -27.17 -16.96 4.60
N GLU A 53 -26.60 -17.83 3.81
CA GLU A 53 -27.33 -18.75 2.92
C GLU A 53 -27.87 -20.01 3.64
N THR A 54 -27.27 -20.39 4.79
CA THR A 54 -27.56 -21.69 5.43
C THR A 54 -28.19 -21.60 6.81
N LEU A 55 -28.08 -20.46 7.50
CA LEU A 55 -28.56 -20.33 8.87
C LEU A 55 -29.64 -19.24 8.98
N PRO A 56 -30.83 -19.55 9.50
CA PRO A 56 -31.84 -18.53 9.80
C PRO A 56 -31.32 -17.62 10.93
N GLY A 57 -31.77 -16.34 10.92
CA GLY A 57 -31.39 -15.39 11.94
C GLY A 57 -29.95 -14.89 11.83
N PHE A 58 -29.47 -14.67 10.62
CA PHE A 58 -28.13 -14.21 10.32
C PHE A 58 -27.65 -13.06 11.21
N ALA A 59 -28.53 -12.11 11.55
CA ALA A 59 -28.20 -10.98 12.41
C ALA A 59 -27.67 -11.38 13.82
N VAL A 60 -28.01 -12.56 14.31
CA VAL A 60 -27.51 -13.08 15.60
C VAL A 60 -26.06 -13.55 15.49
N TYR A 61 -25.67 -14.03 14.32
CA TYR A 61 -24.32 -14.59 14.07
C TYR A 61 -23.32 -13.55 13.55
N ASN A 62 -23.79 -12.38 13.15
CA ASN A 62 -23.00 -11.36 12.47
C ASN A 62 -23.08 -10.01 13.18
N GLY A 63 -21.94 -9.35 13.37
CA GLY A 63 -21.85 -8.04 14.03
C GLY A 63 -22.48 -6.88 13.24
N GLY A 64 -22.94 -7.13 12.01
CA GLY A 64 -23.61 -6.12 11.19
C GLY A 64 -22.68 -5.15 10.47
N ILE A 65 -23.24 -3.98 10.17
CA ILE A 65 -22.60 -2.89 9.45
C ILE A 65 -22.69 -1.62 10.28
N CYS A 66 -21.60 -0.85 10.32
CA CYS A 66 -21.51 0.43 11.01
C CYS A 66 -21.17 1.54 10.02
N ILE A 67 -21.99 2.61 10.01
CA ILE A 67 -21.89 3.73 9.06
C ILE A 67 -21.85 5.06 9.82
N VAL A 68 -20.92 5.93 9.47
CA VAL A 68 -20.94 7.35 9.82
C VAL A 68 -21.66 8.08 8.70
N VAL A 69 -22.66 8.89 9.04
CA VAL A 69 -23.49 9.63 8.09
C VAL A 69 -23.31 11.13 8.25
N ASP A 70 -23.70 11.87 7.22
CA ASP A 70 -23.66 13.33 7.25
C ASP A 70 -24.58 13.87 8.35
N ASP A 71 -24.18 14.99 8.96
CA ASP A 71 -24.93 15.63 10.02
C ASP A 71 -26.31 16.05 9.52
N ASP A 72 -27.30 15.93 10.38
CA ASP A 72 -28.73 16.22 10.11
C ASP A 72 -29.37 15.39 8.97
N SER A 73 -28.63 14.43 8.42
CA SER A 73 -29.14 13.59 7.33
C SER A 73 -29.92 12.38 7.83
N LEU A 74 -29.67 11.91 9.06
CA LEU A 74 -30.30 10.72 9.60
C LEU A 74 -31.77 10.99 9.96
N LYS A 75 -32.67 10.31 9.29
CA LYS A 75 -34.13 10.40 9.51
C LYS A 75 -34.72 9.00 9.68
N TYR A 76 -35.71 8.90 10.54
CA TYR A 76 -36.51 7.71 10.71
C TYR A 76 -37.98 8.05 10.47
N ASP A 77 -38.61 7.31 9.56
CA ASP A 77 -40.03 7.39 9.31
C ASP A 77 -40.72 6.22 10.02
N PRO A 78 -41.54 6.48 11.06
CA PRO A 78 -42.19 5.43 11.80
C PRO A 78 -43.38 4.78 11.05
N GLU A 79 -43.93 5.45 10.03
CA GLU A 79 -45.06 4.91 9.26
C GLU A 79 -44.58 3.86 8.28
N THR A 80 -43.44 4.07 7.66
CA THR A 80 -42.83 3.15 6.69
C THR A 80 -41.73 2.28 7.31
N GLU A 81 -41.39 2.50 8.58
CA GLU A 81 -40.27 1.86 9.29
C GLU A 81 -38.94 2.00 8.53
N THR A 82 -38.74 3.10 7.82
CA THR A 82 -37.55 3.33 7.00
C THR A 82 -36.56 4.30 7.66
N ILE A 83 -35.27 4.02 7.45
CA ILE A 83 -34.17 4.92 7.82
C ILE A 83 -33.58 5.48 6.52
N SER A 84 -33.46 6.80 6.45
CA SER A 84 -32.80 7.50 5.33
C SER A 84 -31.66 8.37 5.84
N PHE A 85 -30.59 8.46 5.06
CA PHE A 85 -29.41 9.27 5.37
C PHE A 85 -28.54 9.51 4.13
N THR A 86 -27.55 10.40 4.25
CA THR A 86 -26.55 10.67 3.21
C THR A 86 -25.12 10.44 3.72
N CYS A 87 -24.20 10.17 2.79
CA CYS A 87 -22.77 9.95 3.05
C CYS A 87 -21.93 10.71 2.02
N ASN A 88 -22.09 12.03 1.92
CA ASN A 88 -21.38 12.89 0.99
C ASN A 88 -20.08 13.44 1.59
N ASP A 89 -20.04 13.67 2.90
CA ASP A 89 -18.88 14.18 3.62
C ASP A 89 -17.68 13.22 3.42
N PRO A 90 -16.44 13.72 3.26
CA PRO A 90 -15.24 12.90 3.11
C PRO A 90 -15.06 11.85 4.20
N ASP A 91 -15.45 12.16 5.44
CA ASP A 91 -15.33 11.28 6.60
C ASP A 91 -16.55 10.36 6.82
N SER A 92 -17.64 10.56 6.07
CA SER A 92 -18.83 9.69 6.10
C SER A 92 -18.60 8.38 5.34
N GLY A 93 -19.33 7.33 5.71
CA GLY A 93 -19.28 6.03 5.04
C GLY A 93 -19.09 4.86 6.00
N HIS A 94 -18.82 3.70 5.47
CA HIS A 94 -18.57 2.51 6.29
C HIS A 94 -17.31 2.66 7.12
N TYR A 95 -17.40 2.45 8.43
CA TYR A 95 -16.22 2.36 9.29
C TYR A 95 -16.01 0.94 9.86
N ASP A 96 -17.05 0.09 9.89
CA ASP A 96 -16.93 -1.35 10.15
C ASP A 96 -17.96 -2.16 9.36
N GLY A 97 -17.74 -3.48 9.26
CA GLY A 97 -18.67 -4.42 8.60
C GLY A 97 -18.51 -4.54 7.08
N GLN A 98 -17.40 -4.11 6.47
CA GLN A 98 -17.18 -4.23 5.02
C GLN A 98 -17.29 -5.65 4.48
N HIS A 99 -16.79 -6.66 5.20
CA HIS A 99 -16.91 -8.05 4.79
C HIS A 99 -18.38 -8.52 4.83
N THR A 100 -19.12 -8.04 5.83
CA THR A 100 -20.57 -8.29 5.94
C THR A 100 -21.31 -7.67 4.77
N ARG A 101 -21.05 -6.38 4.48
CA ARG A 101 -21.65 -5.69 3.34
C ARG A 101 -21.41 -6.44 2.03
N GLU A 102 -20.17 -6.86 1.79
CA GLU A 102 -19.83 -7.59 0.56
C GLU A 102 -20.52 -8.95 0.47
N ALA A 103 -20.60 -9.67 1.58
CA ALA A 103 -21.31 -10.94 1.63
C ALA A 103 -22.81 -10.77 1.36
N LEU A 104 -23.43 -9.75 1.95
CA LEU A 104 -24.82 -9.38 1.72
C LEU A 104 -25.06 -9.04 0.25
N TRP A 105 -24.20 -8.21 -0.35
CA TRP A 105 -24.32 -7.85 -1.75
C TRP A 105 -24.24 -9.06 -2.69
N GLN A 106 -23.27 -9.95 -2.45
CA GLN A 106 -23.06 -11.14 -3.29
C GLN A 106 -24.17 -12.20 -3.14
N SER A 107 -24.96 -12.15 -2.08
CA SER A 107 -25.98 -13.17 -1.76
C SER A 107 -27.38 -12.58 -1.56
N ALA A 108 -27.60 -11.30 -1.88
CA ALA A 108 -28.86 -10.63 -1.61
C ALA A 108 -30.06 -11.37 -2.22
N ALA A 109 -29.97 -11.78 -3.48
CA ALA A 109 -31.03 -12.52 -4.16
C ALA A 109 -31.41 -13.87 -3.53
N SER A 110 -30.50 -14.46 -2.72
CA SER A 110 -30.74 -15.73 -2.02
C SER A 110 -31.05 -15.58 -0.53
N ALA A 111 -31.18 -14.36 -0.04
CA ALA A 111 -31.27 -14.00 1.37
C ALA A 111 -32.48 -13.11 1.71
N ASP A 112 -33.54 -13.12 0.88
CA ASP A 112 -34.70 -12.21 0.95
C ASP A 112 -35.37 -12.13 2.33
N ASP A 113 -35.33 -13.19 3.13
CA ASP A 113 -35.94 -13.23 4.47
C ASP A 113 -34.95 -12.97 5.60
N GLN A 114 -33.71 -12.70 5.27
CA GLN A 114 -32.67 -12.47 6.27
C GLN A 114 -32.62 -10.99 6.69
N GLN A 115 -32.12 -10.79 7.89
CA GLN A 115 -31.86 -9.46 8.45
C GLN A 115 -30.39 -9.34 8.86
N PHE A 116 -29.88 -8.13 8.86
CA PHE A 116 -28.55 -7.80 9.42
C PHE A 116 -28.66 -6.62 10.39
N ALA A 117 -27.75 -6.56 11.34
CA ALA A 117 -27.65 -5.44 12.25
C ALA A 117 -27.04 -4.22 11.53
N LEU A 118 -27.67 -3.06 11.68
CA LEU A 118 -27.20 -1.78 11.15
C LEU A 118 -27.05 -0.79 12.31
N MET A 119 -25.89 -0.16 12.40
CA MET A 119 -25.65 1.00 13.26
C MET A 119 -25.29 2.19 12.39
N VAL A 120 -25.97 3.30 12.60
CA VAL A 120 -25.77 4.56 11.88
C VAL A 120 -25.54 5.66 12.90
N VAL A 121 -24.49 6.43 12.75
CA VAL A 121 -24.16 7.53 13.67
C VAL A 121 -23.84 8.79 12.88
N GLU A 122 -24.40 9.93 13.29
CA GLU A 122 -24.06 11.23 12.68
C GLU A 122 -22.60 11.60 12.96
N ARG A 123 -21.98 12.22 11.96
CA ARG A 123 -20.56 12.62 12.00
C ARG A 123 -20.25 13.50 13.22
N ARG A 124 -21.15 14.41 13.61
CA ARG A 124 -21.02 15.30 14.77
C ARG A 124 -20.85 14.57 16.11
N PHE A 125 -21.18 13.27 16.20
CA PHE A 125 -20.86 12.48 17.39
C PHE A 125 -19.35 12.48 17.67
N PHE A 126 -18.56 12.60 16.64
CA PHE A 126 -17.10 12.67 16.69
C PHE A 126 -16.66 14.12 16.55
N THR A 127 -15.95 14.65 17.52
CA THR A 127 -15.45 16.04 17.49
C THR A 127 -14.37 16.23 16.45
N THR A 128 -13.64 15.17 16.10
CA THR A 128 -12.57 15.19 15.13
C THR A 128 -12.58 13.96 14.20
N PRO A 129 -12.06 14.06 12.97
CA PRO A 129 -11.80 12.88 12.11
C PRO A 129 -10.93 11.82 12.79
N THR A 130 -10.08 12.22 13.72
CA THR A 130 -9.23 11.30 14.50
C THR A 130 -10.07 10.40 15.41
N GLU A 131 -11.16 10.88 15.95
CA GLU A 131 -12.06 10.07 16.79
C GLU A 131 -12.83 9.03 15.99
N ILE A 132 -13.28 9.39 14.76
CA ILE A 132 -13.87 8.41 13.83
C ILE A 132 -12.87 7.31 13.55
N ARG A 133 -11.61 7.67 13.28
CA ARG A 133 -10.52 6.71 13.05
C ARG A 133 -10.29 5.81 14.26
N ARG A 134 -10.29 6.37 15.47
CA ARG A 134 -10.16 5.61 16.73
C ARG A 134 -11.32 4.65 16.95
N ALA A 135 -12.55 5.08 16.64
CA ALA A 135 -13.71 4.20 16.70
C ALA A 135 -13.55 3.03 15.72
N ALA A 136 -13.19 3.29 14.47
CA ALA A 136 -12.91 2.25 13.49
C ALA A 136 -11.79 1.30 13.93
N GLU A 137 -10.72 1.79 14.55
CA GLU A 137 -9.65 0.97 15.12
C GLU A 137 -10.18 0.07 16.23
N THR A 138 -10.98 0.60 17.15
CA THR A 138 -11.53 -0.14 18.28
C THR A 138 -12.45 -1.27 17.80
N TRP A 139 -13.34 -1.00 16.86
CA TRP A 139 -14.23 -2.00 16.28
C TRP A 139 -13.48 -3.06 15.47
N ASN A 140 -12.43 -2.65 14.75
CA ASN A 140 -11.59 -3.54 13.97
C ASN A 140 -10.48 -4.27 14.78
N SER A 141 -10.32 -3.95 16.05
CA SER A 141 -9.26 -4.51 16.92
C SER A 141 -9.32 -6.04 17.08
N ARG A 142 -10.47 -6.66 16.78
CA ARG A 142 -10.64 -8.11 16.79
C ARG A 142 -9.84 -8.83 15.70
N ALA A 143 -9.32 -8.12 14.71
CA ALA A 143 -8.45 -8.66 13.67
C ALA A 143 -7.18 -7.81 13.61
N THR A 144 -6.02 -8.43 13.82
CA THR A 144 -4.71 -7.76 13.75
C THR A 144 -4.57 -7.02 12.42
N GLN A 145 -4.51 -5.70 12.47
CA GLN A 145 -4.20 -4.87 11.31
C GLN A 145 -2.70 -4.88 11.06
N LYS A 146 -2.30 -4.73 9.81
CA LYS A 146 -0.89 -4.47 9.52
C LYS A 146 -0.52 -3.04 9.86
N ALA A 147 0.67 -2.86 10.41
CA ALA A 147 1.15 -1.57 10.89
C ALA A 147 1.05 -0.43 9.85
N HIS A 148 1.27 -0.70 8.57
CA HIS A 148 1.16 0.32 7.53
C HIS A 148 -0.30 0.81 7.31
N SER A 149 -1.30 -0.06 7.49
CA SER A 149 -2.71 0.31 7.39
C SER A 149 -3.12 1.21 8.55
N GLU A 150 -2.70 0.88 9.77
CA GLU A 150 -2.93 1.71 10.96
C GLU A 150 -2.25 3.07 10.83
N GLN A 151 -1.01 3.11 10.36
CA GLN A 151 -0.28 4.36 10.16
C GLN A 151 -0.92 5.25 9.10
N ASN A 152 -1.42 4.67 7.99
CA ASN A 152 -2.15 5.43 7.00
C ASN A 152 -3.41 6.04 7.60
N GLN A 153 -4.14 5.28 8.40
CA GLN A 153 -5.33 5.77 9.09
C GLN A 153 -5.02 6.93 10.04
N ARG A 154 -3.88 6.90 10.71
CA ARG A 154 -3.41 7.98 11.61
C ARG A 154 -2.81 9.18 10.87
N GLY A 155 -2.87 9.20 9.54
CA GLY A 155 -2.31 10.29 8.72
C GLY A 155 -0.77 10.32 8.69
N ALA A 156 -0.09 9.22 9.03
CA ALA A 156 1.37 9.20 9.09
C ALA A 156 2.02 9.48 7.73
N TYR A 157 1.31 9.22 6.64
CA TYR A 157 1.80 9.37 5.26
C TYR A 157 1.27 10.61 4.55
N ASP A 158 0.41 11.43 5.18
CA ASP A 158 -0.26 12.56 4.54
C ASP A 158 0.74 13.58 4.00
N ASN A 159 1.82 13.83 4.74
CA ASN A 159 2.90 14.69 4.27
C ASN A 159 3.61 14.11 3.01
N LEU A 160 3.88 12.81 2.95
CA LEU A 160 4.45 12.20 1.75
C LEU A 160 3.47 12.28 0.57
N LYS A 161 2.19 11.98 0.79
CA LYS A 161 1.15 12.05 -0.24
C LYS A 161 1.05 13.42 -0.88
N SER A 162 1.21 14.50 -0.10
CA SER A 162 1.15 15.87 -0.62
C SER A 162 2.25 16.21 -1.64
N TYR A 163 3.33 15.44 -1.69
CA TYR A 163 4.41 15.59 -2.67
C TYR A 163 4.29 14.64 -3.87
N LEU A 164 3.45 13.61 -3.77
CA LEU A 164 3.32 12.63 -4.85
C LEU A 164 2.41 13.13 -5.98
N SER A 165 2.74 12.75 -7.21
CA SER A 165 1.80 12.89 -8.32
C SER A 165 0.62 11.95 -8.11
N THR A 166 -0.54 12.31 -8.63
CA THR A 166 -1.76 11.48 -8.56
C THR A 166 -1.53 10.07 -9.08
N SER A 167 -0.71 9.91 -10.13
CA SER A 167 -0.39 8.60 -10.70
C SER A 167 0.48 7.75 -9.78
N HIS A 168 1.47 8.33 -9.11
CA HIS A 168 2.28 7.60 -8.14
C HIS A 168 1.46 7.23 -6.90
N GLU A 169 0.68 8.18 -6.37
CA GLU A 169 -0.16 7.95 -5.20
C GLU A 169 -1.14 6.81 -5.43
N ALA A 170 -1.79 6.77 -6.60
CA ALA A 170 -2.78 5.74 -6.97
C ALA A 170 -2.18 4.32 -7.13
N ASN A 171 -0.87 4.21 -7.32
CA ASN A 171 -0.19 2.93 -7.50
C ASN A 171 0.56 2.45 -6.24
N ILE A 172 0.51 3.21 -5.14
CA ILE A 172 1.11 2.81 -3.85
C ILE A 172 0.04 2.16 -2.98
N GLY A 173 0.37 1.01 -2.40
CA GLY A 173 -0.48 0.32 -1.43
C GLY A 173 -0.33 0.92 -0.03
N TRP A 174 -1.22 1.82 0.32
CA TRP A 174 -1.30 2.47 1.64
C TRP A 174 -1.94 1.60 2.70
N ARG A 175 -2.79 0.67 2.27
CA ARG A 175 -3.61 -0.22 3.11
C ARG A 175 -3.53 -1.66 2.64
N GLU A 176 -3.94 -2.56 3.51
CA GLU A 176 -4.09 -3.97 3.13
C GLU A 176 -5.14 -4.13 2.04
N ASN A 177 -4.86 -5.03 1.09
CA ASN A 177 -5.76 -5.39 -0.01
C ASN A 177 -6.20 -4.20 -0.89
N GLU A 178 -5.43 -3.13 -0.91
CA GLU A 178 -5.72 -1.95 -1.72
C GLU A 178 -5.64 -2.28 -3.20
N ARG A 179 -6.54 -1.67 -3.98
CA ARG A 179 -6.62 -1.86 -5.42
C ARG A 179 -6.36 -0.54 -6.13
N ASN A 180 -5.69 -0.63 -7.27
CA ASN A 180 -5.48 0.54 -8.13
C ASN A 180 -6.80 0.96 -8.85
N ALA A 181 -6.75 2.05 -9.60
CA ALA A 181 -7.90 2.56 -10.35
C ALA A 181 -8.50 1.55 -11.36
N LYS A 182 -7.73 0.55 -11.79
CA LYS A 182 -8.19 -0.54 -12.67
C LYS A 182 -8.81 -1.72 -11.89
N GLY A 183 -8.99 -1.59 -10.56
CA GLY A 183 -9.51 -2.65 -9.70
C GLY A 183 -8.53 -3.79 -9.42
N LEU A 184 -7.28 -3.69 -9.84
CA LEU A 184 -6.25 -4.70 -9.60
C LEU A 184 -5.62 -4.51 -8.23
N LEU A 185 -5.37 -5.61 -7.52
CA LEU A 185 -4.66 -5.58 -6.24
C LEU A 185 -3.26 -4.98 -6.42
N ILE A 186 -2.95 -3.97 -5.58
CA ILE A 186 -1.61 -3.38 -5.57
C ILE A 186 -0.61 -4.42 -5.06
N GLU A 187 0.44 -4.63 -5.82
CA GLU A 187 1.47 -5.62 -5.54
C GLU A 187 2.16 -5.32 -4.21
N LYS A 188 2.61 -6.39 -3.55
CA LYS A 188 3.35 -6.28 -2.30
C LYS A 188 4.58 -5.37 -2.42
N GLU A 189 5.20 -5.37 -3.57
CA GLU A 189 6.40 -4.59 -3.87
C GLU A 189 6.12 -3.09 -3.99
N CYS A 190 4.90 -2.69 -4.32
CA CYS A 190 4.47 -1.29 -4.41
C CYS A 190 3.84 -0.77 -3.11
N ARG A 191 3.89 -1.51 -2.02
CA ARG A 191 3.38 -1.04 -0.74
C ARG A 191 4.28 0.05 -0.15
N ILE A 192 3.66 0.85 0.70
CA ILE A 192 4.33 2.01 1.34
C ILE A 192 5.61 1.63 2.10
N ASP A 193 5.71 0.43 2.64
CA ASP A 193 6.94 -0.03 3.28
C ASP A 193 8.12 -0.14 2.30
N ARG A 194 7.86 -0.47 1.03
CA ARG A 194 8.89 -0.49 -0.02
C ARG A 194 9.22 0.90 -0.53
N VAL A 195 8.21 1.76 -0.68
CA VAL A 195 8.44 3.18 -0.99
C VAL A 195 9.31 3.83 0.10
N ALA A 196 8.99 3.57 1.36
CA ALA A 196 9.79 4.04 2.48
C ALA A 196 11.23 3.53 2.41
N ALA A 197 11.44 2.26 2.10
CA ALA A 197 12.78 1.70 1.93
C ALA A 197 13.56 2.38 0.80
N LEU A 198 12.93 2.67 -0.34
CA LEU A 198 13.55 3.43 -1.44
C LEU A 198 13.94 4.84 -1.02
N LEU A 199 13.03 5.57 -0.38
CA LEU A 199 13.32 6.91 0.12
C LEU A 199 14.42 6.87 1.20
N TYR A 200 14.43 5.84 2.04
CA TYR A 200 15.46 5.66 3.06
C TYR A 200 16.85 5.43 2.43
N THR A 201 16.94 4.86 1.24
CA THR A 201 18.23 4.73 0.52
C THR A 201 18.86 6.07 0.21
N CYS A 202 18.09 7.16 0.23
CA CYS A 202 18.55 8.53 0.00
C CYS A 202 19.11 9.21 1.27
N ILE A 203 18.95 8.61 2.46
CA ILE A 203 19.37 9.22 3.75
C ILE A 203 20.86 9.57 3.83
N PRO A 204 21.80 8.84 3.21
CA PRO A 204 23.21 9.25 3.23
C PRO A 204 23.47 10.69 2.77
N VAL A 205 22.57 11.23 1.93
CA VAL A 205 22.63 12.63 1.50
C VAL A 205 22.39 13.59 2.68
N LEU A 206 21.63 13.14 3.68
CA LEU A 206 21.27 13.93 4.86
C LEU A 206 22.30 13.84 5.98
N ARG A 207 23.16 12.85 5.96
CA ARG A 207 24.13 12.60 7.04
C ARG A 207 25.48 13.16 6.67
N SER A 208 26.02 13.99 7.52
CA SER A 208 27.45 14.29 7.50
C SER A 208 28.23 13.04 7.97
N THR A 209 28.86 12.36 7.06
CA THR A 209 30.12 11.59 7.07
C THR A 209 30.40 10.50 8.13
N ASN A 210 29.72 10.31 9.24
CA ASN A 210 30.19 9.46 10.33
C ASN A 210 29.29 8.28 10.75
N LEU A 211 28.36 7.85 9.95
CA LEU A 211 27.66 6.61 10.23
C LEU A 211 28.09 5.55 9.22
N ASP A 212 28.69 4.51 9.76
CA ASP A 212 28.92 3.24 9.09
C ASP A 212 27.55 2.68 8.66
N THR A 213 27.08 3.19 7.52
CA THR A 213 25.72 2.96 7.01
C THR A 213 25.57 1.59 6.36
N GLY A 214 26.69 0.86 6.22
CA GLY A 214 26.72 -0.47 5.62
C GLY A 214 25.80 -1.44 6.34
N ASP A 215 25.93 -1.60 7.64
CA ASP A 215 25.12 -2.53 8.41
C ASP A 215 23.66 -2.09 8.52
N THR A 216 23.42 -0.81 8.69
CA THR A 216 22.05 -0.27 8.76
C THR A 216 21.33 -0.39 7.42
N MET A 217 22.01 -0.08 6.31
CA MET A 217 21.47 -0.24 4.96
C MET A 217 21.24 -1.71 4.63
N TYR A 218 22.21 -2.57 4.93
CA TYR A 218 22.08 -4.01 4.72
C TYR A 218 20.94 -4.61 5.58
N GLY A 219 20.79 -4.16 6.80
CA GLY A 219 19.70 -4.53 7.68
C GLY A 219 18.35 -4.12 7.10
N ILE A 220 18.21 -2.90 6.56
CA ILE A 220 17.01 -2.39 5.90
C ILE A 220 16.69 -3.20 4.65
N LEU A 221 17.69 -3.47 3.82
CA LEU A 221 17.55 -4.24 2.59
C LEU A 221 17.12 -5.70 2.88
N ARG A 222 17.61 -6.28 3.96
CA ARG A 222 17.41 -7.70 4.31
C ARG A 222 16.13 -7.97 5.08
N SER A 223 15.73 -7.08 5.98
CA SER A 223 14.67 -7.37 6.95
C SER A 223 13.27 -7.03 6.46
N GLY A 224 13.12 -6.39 5.29
CA GLY A 224 11.82 -5.87 4.86
C GLY A 224 11.23 -4.98 5.95
N PHE A 225 12.03 -4.05 6.47
CA PHE A 225 11.66 -3.17 7.57
C PHE A 225 10.25 -2.67 7.39
N GLY A 226 9.42 -2.95 8.37
CA GLY A 226 8.10 -2.36 8.40
C GLY A 226 8.21 -0.85 8.26
N SER A 227 7.44 -0.27 7.37
CA SER A 227 7.34 1.17 7.15
C SER A 227 7.20 1.96 8.45
N THR A 228 6.66 1.32 9.48
CA THR A 228 6.45 1.85 10.82
C THR A 228 7.69 2.50 11.40
N LYS A 229 8.78 1.74 11.50
CA LYS A 229 10.01 2.26 12.13
C LYS A 229 10.67 3.34 11.28
N ILE A 230 10.68 3.17 9.96
CA ILE A 230 11.27 4.15 9.05
C ILE A 230 10.54 5.49 9.15
N PHE A 231 9.20 5.48 9.17
CA PHE A 231 8.42 6.71 9.31
C PHE A 231 8.41 7.28 10.72
N GLU A 232 8.52 6.46 11.76
CA GLU A 232 8.70 6.94 13.13
C GLU A 232 10.06 7.60 13.33
N ASP A 233 11.13 7.02 12.78
CA ASP A 233 12.45 7.62 12.79
C ASP A 233 12.48 8.87 11.90
N ALA A 234 11.75 8.89 10.81
CA ALA A 234 11.59 10.04 9.93
C ALA A 234 10.84 11.20 10.58
N LYS A 235 9.82 10.93 11.38
CA LYS A 235 9.13 11.98 12.16
C LYS A 235 10.05 12.69 13.13
N LYS A 236 11.07 12.00 13.61
CA LYS A 236 12.11 12.58 14.50
C LYS A 236 13.17 13.39 13.78
N SER A 237 13.26 13.29 12.46
CA SER A 237 14.25 13.99 11.63
C SER A 237 13.54 14.91 10.63
N ALA A 238 13.58 16.22 10.90
CA ALA A 238 13.09 17.24 9.96
C ALA A 238 13.76 17.14 8.58
N ASP A 239 14.95 16.55 8.51
CA ASP A 239 15.68 16.35 7.27
C ASP A 239 15.07 15.26 6.38
N PHE A 240 14.44 14.23 6.96
CA PHE A 240 13.80 13.17 6.15
C PHE A 240 12.61 13.70 5.35
N ALA A 241 11.82 14.61 5.92
CA ALA A 241 10.71 15.24 5.22
C ALA A 241 11.18 16.01 3.96
N LYS A 242 12.43 16.51 3.95
CA LYS A 242 13.01 17.18 2.78
C LYS A 242 13.20 16.23 1.58
N LEU A 243 13.29 14.92 1.82
CA LEU A 243 13.36 13.93 0.74
C LEU A 243 12.02 13.73 0.03
N PHE A 244 10.91 14.06 0.67
CA PHE A 244 9.58 13.88 0.06
C PHE A 244 9.41 14.72 -1.20
N GLY A 245 10.02 15.91 -1.28
CA GLY A 245 10.08 16.70 -2.51
C GLY A 245 10.72 15.98 -3.70
N HIS A 246 11.54 14.95 -3.46
CA HIS A 246 12.17 14.14 -4.49
C HIS A 246 11.50 12.77 -4.68
N ALA A 247 10.40 12.48 -3.97
CA ALA A 247 9.75 11.17 -4.02
C ALA A 247 9.33 10.79 -5.46
N ASN A 248 8.70 11.69 -6.20
CA ASN A 248 8.33 11.43 -7.59
C ASN A 248 9.54 11.09 -8.46
N PHE A 249 10.64 11.83 -8.32
CA PHE A 249 11.87 11.57 -9.04
C PHE A 249 12.45 10.19 -8.71
N VAL A 250 12.50 9.84 -7.43
CA VAL A 250 13.00 8.52 -6.98
C VAL A 250 12.15 7.38 -7.53
N LEU A 251 10.83 7.51 -7.48
CA LEU A 251 9.90 6.49 -7.98
C LEU A 251 9.98 6.37 -9.52
N THR A 252 10.02 7.51 -10.22
CA THR A 252 10.20 7.54 -11.69
C THR A 252 11.52 6.92 -12.11
N LEU A 253 12.61 7.21 -11.41
CA LEU A 253 13.92 6.62 -11.69
C LEU A 253 13.93 5.11 -11.44
N ASN A 254 13.29 4.65 -10.37
CA ASN A 254 13.12 3.22 -10.11
C ASN A 254 12.43 2.52 -11.28
N ASP A 255 11.31 3.07 -11.76
CA ASP A 255 10.58 2.51 -12.90
C ASP A 255 11.40 2.54 -14.17
N TYR A 256 12.12 3.65 -14.42
CA TYR A 256 12.99 3.79 -15.57
C TYR A 256 14.12 2.75 -15.57
N ILE A 257 14.80 2.56 -14.44
CA ILE A 257 15.86 1.55 -14.33
C ILE A 257 15.29 0.16 -14.63
N GLN A 258 14.14 -0.19 -14.08
CA GLN A 258 13.56 -1.51 -14.28
C GLN A 258 13.06 -1.75 -15.70
N THR A 259 12.45 -0.75 -16.32
CA THR A 259 11.92 -0.87 -17.70
C THR A 259 13.03 -0.86 -18.74
N THR A 260 14.18 -0.26 -18.44
CA THR A 260 15.32 -0.17 -19.38
C THR A 260 16.46 -1.15 -19.08
N LEU A 261 16.29 -2.06 -18.12
CA LEU A 261 17.35 -3.00 -17.70
C LEU A 261 18.07 -3.66 -18.85
N LYS A 262 17.32 -4.32 -19.76
CA LYS A 262 17.91 -5.05 -20.89
C LYS A 262 18.56 -4.13 -21.88
N SER A 263 17.90 -3.04 -22.26
CA SER A 263 18.44 -2.08 -23.23
C SER A 263 19.68 -1.36 -22.68
N ALA A 264 19.65 -0.91 -21.43
CA ALA A 264 20.77 -0.24 -20.79
C ALA A 264 21.99 -1.18 -20.66
N TYR A 265 21.77 -2.43 -20.22
CA TYR A 265 22.82 -3.43 -20.16
C TYR A 265 23.44 -3.68 -21.55
N THR A 266 22.61 -3.96 -22.57
CA THR A 266 23.08 -4.28 -23.90
C THR A 266 23.84 -3.11 -24.56
N THR A 267 23.41 -1.87 -24.29
CA THR A 267 24.07 -0.67 -24.84
C THR A 267 25.48 -0.46 -24.24
N SER A 268 25.64 -0.81 -22.95
CA SER A 268 26.92 -0.60 -22.24
C SER A 268 27.82 -1.84 -22.20
N ALA A 269 27.32 -2.99 -22.62
CA ALA A 269 28.02 -4.27 -22.53
C ALA A 269 28.95 -4.52 -23.73
N PRO A 270 30.04 -5.28 -23.55
CA PRO A 270 30.84 -5.80 -24.66
C PRO A 270 29.99 -6.81 -25.48
N ALA A 271 30.38 -6.99 -26.76
CA ALA A 271 29.61 -7.77 -27.74
C ALA A 271 29.34 -9.24 -27.33
N ASN A 272 30.18 -9.81 -26.48
CA ASN A 272 30.07 -11.18 -26.00
C ASN A 272 29.28 -11.33 -24.71
N ALA A 273 28.78 -10.25 -24.13
CA ALA A 273 28.03 -10.31 -22.89
C ALA A 273 26.54 -10.55 -23.17
N SER A 274 25.90 -11.40 -22.37
CA SER A 274 24.49 -11.72 -22.46
C SER A 274 23.73 -11.28 -21.21
N PHE A 275 22.68 -10.48 -21.40
CA PHE A 275 21.77 -10.10 -20.33
C PHE A 275 21.05 -11.30 -19.73
N ASP A 276 20.80 -12.31 -20.57
CA ASP A 276 20.03 -13.49 -20.18
C ASP A 276 20.81 -14.44 -19.24
N ASP A 277 22.13 -14.25 -19.12
CA ASP A 277 22.99 -15.03 -18.23
C ASP A 277 23.06 -14.46 -16.81
N LEU A 278 22.45 -13.30 -16.57
CA LEU A 278 22.42 -12.69 -15.24
C LEU A 278 21.46 -13.43 -14.31
N ALA A 279 21.99 -14.13 -13.30
CA ALA A 279 21.21 -14.88 -12.30
C ALA A 279 20.34 -13.97 -11.40
N ILE A 280 20.69 -12.69 -11.27
CA ILE A 280 19.93 -11.69 -10.53
C ILE A 280 18.65 -11.25 -11.25
N VAL A 281 18.55 -11.49 -12.56
CA VAL A 281 17.37 -11.15 -13.35
C VAL A 281 16.30 -12.22 -13.16
N ARG A 282 15.10 -11.78 -12.82
CA ARG A 282 13.91 -12.63 -12.84
C ARG A 282 13.28 -12.57 -14.23
N LYS A 283 13.21 -13.72 -14.87
CA LYS A 283 12.33 -13.89 -16.04
C LYS A 283 10.94 -14.24 -15.54
N SER A 284 9.91 -13.63 -16.08
CA SER A 284 8.56 -14.09 -15.81
C SER A 284 8.45 -15.50 -16.37
N GLY A 285 8.10 -16.47 -15.53
CA GLY A 285 7.65 -17.76 -16.03
C GLY A 285 6.51 -17.49 -17.03
N LYS A 286 6.40 -18.30 -18.09
CA LYS A 286 5.30 -18.17 -19.06
C LYS A 286 4.01 -18.09 -18.26
N PRO A 287 3.27 -16.98 -18.33
CA PRO A 287 2.02 -16.85 -17.59
C PRO A 287 1.10 -17.98 -18.04
N ASP A 288 0.41 -18.63 -17.12
CA ASP A 288 -0.58 -19.63 -17.48
C ASP A 288 -1.68 -18.95 -18.28
N MET A 289 -1.57 -19.05 -19.61
CA MET A 289 -2.47 -18.39 -20.56
C MET A 289 -3.91 -18.92 -20.48
N LYS A 290 -4.14 -20.03 -19.78
CA LYS A 290 -5.47 -20.59 -19.52
C LYS A 290 -6.18 -19.85 -18.37
N LYS A 291 -5.45 -19.07 -17.56
CA LYS A 291 -6.04 -18.29 -16.48
C LYS A 291 -6.44 -16.89 -16.97
N PRO A 292 -7.53 -16.31 -16.41
CA PRO A 292 -7.87 -14.90 -16.63
C PRO A 292 -6.65 -14.00 -16.39
N VAL A 293 -6.55 -12.91 -17.11
CA VAL A 293 -5.41 -11.95 -17.01
C VAL A 293 -5.19 -11.51 -15.57
N THR A 294 -6.27 -11.37 -14.80
CA THR A 294 -6.26 -11.01 -13.38
C THR A 294 -5.64 -12.05 -12.45
N GLU A 295 -5.56 -13.31 -12.89
CA GLU A 295 -5.02 -14.44 -12.09
C GLU A 295 -3.62 -14.88 -12.57
N ARG A 296 -3.12 -14.31 -13.66
CA ARG A 296 -1.78 -14.63 -14.16
C ARG A 296 -0.75 -14.13 -13.16
N LYS A 297 0.12 -15.01 -12.71
CA LYS A 297 1.29 -14.63 -11.91
C LYS A 297 2.27 -13.89 -12.80
N PHE A 298 2.22 -12.59 -12.80
CA PHE A 298 3.29 -11.75 -13.35
C PHE A 298 4.43 -11.66 -12.34
N LEU A 299 5.60 -11.34 -12.86
CA LEU A 299 6.74 -11.01 -12.02
C LEU A 299 6.34 -9.85 -11.11
N ALA A 300 6.44 -10.06 -9.81
CA ALA A 300 6.22 -8.99 -8.85
C ALA A 300 7.35 -7.97 -9.03
N GLN A 301 7.01 -6.78 -9.49
CA GLN A 301 7.93 -5.69 -9.76
C GLN A 301 7.47 -4.45 -9.02
N MET A 302 8.45 -3.74 -8.50
CA MET A 302 8.22 -2.46 -7.83
C MET A 302 8.12 -1.34 -8.88
N LEU A 303 7.01 -1.35 -9.64
CA LEU A 303 6.70 -0.36 -10.67
C LEU A 303 5.53 0.51 -10.23
N PHE A 304 5.72 1.82 -10.28
CA PHE A 304 4.74 2.78 -9.77
C PHE A 304 3.90 3.42 -10.88
N ASN A 305 4.48 3.62 -12.07
CA ASN A 305 3.79 4.22 -13.22
C ASN A 305 4.00 3.46 -14.53
N ALA A 306 5.04 2.62 -14.62
CA ALA A 306 5.35 1.91 -15.84
C ALA A 306 4.47 0.67 -16.01
N GLU A 307 4.30 0.23 -17.25
CA GLU A 307 3.72 -1.07 -17.55
C GLU A 307 4.62 -2.19 -17.04
N ARG A 308 4.01 -3.35 -16.71
CA ARG A 308 4.77 -4.53 -16.29
C ARG A 308 5.64 -5.04 -17.42
N ILE A 309 6.86 -5.38 -17.08
CA ILE A 309 7.84 -5.96 -18.00
C ILE A 309 7.98 -7.47 -17.77
N GLU A 310 8.43 -8.20 -18.78
CA GLU A 310 8.59 -9.66 -18.70
C GLU A 310 9.82 -10.09 -17.90
N ALA A 311 10.82 -9.25 -17.78
CA ALA A 311 12.02 -9.50 -17.01
C ALA A 311 12.39 -8.28 -16.16
N GLY A 312 12.81 -8.51 -14.95
CA GLY A 312 13.21 -7.44 -14.02
C GLY A 312 14.15 -7.94 -12.95
N LEU A 313 14.74 -7.02 -12.22
CA LEU A 313 15.55 -7.34 -11.04
C LEU A 313 14.66 -7.84 -9.91
N ARG A 314 15.24 -8.69 -9.08
CA ARG A 314 14.64 -8.97 -7.79
C ARG A 314 14.62 -7.70 -6.96
N PRO A 315 13.56 -7.46 -6.13
CA PRO A 315 13.45 -6.24 -5.34
C PRO A 315 14.67 -5.93 -4.48
N GLU A 316 15.35 -6.96 -3.99
CA GLU A 316 16.56 -6.83 -3.18
C GLU A 316 17.76 -6.24 -3.92
N TYR A 317 17.78 -6.23 -5.26
CA TYR A 317 18.88 -5.67 -6.05
C TYR A 317 18.60 -4.27 -6.56
N ILE A 318 17.34 -3.88 -6.69
CA ILE A 318 17.02 -2.51 -7.12
C ILE A 318 17.43 -1.48 -6.09
N GLN A 319 17.32 -1.79 -4.80
CA GLN A 319 17.67 -0.85 -3.74
C GLN A 319 19.14 -0.46 -3.71
N PRO A 320 20.13 -1.39 -3.80
CA PRO A 320 21.54 -1.02 -3.92
C PRO A 320 21.84 -0.16 -5.15
N ILE A 321 21.19 -0.41 -6.28
CA ILE A 321 21.33 0.41 -7.48
C ILE A 321 20.83 1.83 -7.19
N MET A 322 19.62 1.94 -6.66
CA MET A 322 19.03 3.22 -6.29
C MET A 322 19.88 3.97 -5.27
N TYR A 323 20.43 3.28 -4.27
CA TYR A 323 21.35 3.87 -3.31
C TYR A 323 22.58 4.47 -3.99
N GLY A 324 23.25 3.70 -4.85
CA GLY A 324 24.42 4.17 -5.58
C GLY A 324 24.11 5.38 -6.46
N MET A 325 23.00 5.35 -7.16
CA MET A 325 22.54 6.49 -7.98
C MET A 325 22.25 7.72 -7.11
N MET A 326 21.45 7.58 -6.08
CA MET A 326 21.03 8.70 -5.23
C MET A 326 22.19 9.31 -4.44
N LYS A 327 23.15 8.50 -3.97
CA LYS A 327 24.34 8.97 -3.30
C LYS A 327 25.17 9.93 -4.17
N ASN A 328 25.21 9.70 -5.47
CA ASN A 328 25.97 10.50 -6.40
C ASN A 328 25.19 11.69 -6.97
N VAL A 329 23.87 11.62 -7.00
CA VAL A 329 22.99 12.59 -7.64
C VAL A 329 22.42 13.60 -6.64
N LEU A 330 21.96 13.14 -5.48
CA LEU A 330 21.38 14.04 -4.48
C LEU A 330 22.45 14.64 -3.58
N LYS A 331 22.31 15.93 -3.28
CA LYS A 331 23.18 16.67 -2.37
C LYS A 331 22.37 17.54 -1.42
N LYS A 332 22.94 17.80 -0.25
CA LYS A 332 22.41 18.83 0.66
C LYS A 332 23.06 20.16 0.31
N ASP A 333 22.26 21.12 -0.07
CA ASP A 333 22.71 22.50 -0.28
C ASP A 333 23.21 23.09 1.05
N ARG A 334 24.40 23.65 1.03
CA ARG A 334 25.07 24.13 2.27
C ARG A 334 24.41 25.40 2.82
N ASN A 335 23.79 26.20 1.98
CA ASN A 335 23.24 27.47 2.38
C ASN A 335 21.80 27.33 2.87
N THR A 336 20.99 26.55 2.16
CA THR A 336 19.55 26.38 2.44
C THR A 336 19.25 25.13 3.24
N GLY A 337 20.15 24.16 3.29
CA GLY A 337 19.92 22.84 3.86
C GLY A 337 18.89 22.01 3.07
N ALA A 338 18.47 22.47 1.90
CA ALA A 338 17.56 21.72 1.03
C ALA A 338 18.27 20.54 0.39
N ILE A 339 17.51 19.50 0.03
CA ILE A 339 18.01 18.44 -0.83
C ILE A 339 17.80 18.88 -2.27
N ILE A 340 18.86 18.78 -3.06
CA ILE A 340 18.88 19.19 -4.48
C ILE A 340 19.52 18.11 -5.33
N ILE A 341 19.18 18.09 -6.61
CA ILE A 341 19.94 17.36 -7.61
C ILE A 341 21.25 18.13 -7.83
N GLY A 342 22.36 17.50 -7.41
CA GLY A 342 23.67 18.15 -7.42
C GLY A 342 24.32 18.19 -8.81
N HIS A 343 25.42 18.94 -8.90
CA HIS A 343 26.23 19.04 -10.14
C HIS A 343 25.52 19.62 -11.36
N GLY A 344 24.33 20.23 -11.21
CA GLY A 344 23.55 20.73 -12.33
C GLY A 344 22.94 19.64 -13.22
N TYR A 345 22.90 18.39 -12.74
CA TYR A 345 22.27 17.29 -13.46
C TYR A 345 20.76 17.52 -13.63
N THR A 346 20.28 17.20 -14.80
CA THR A 346 18.86 17.04 -15.09
C THR A 346 18.44 15.58 -14.85
N GLU A 347 17.13 15.29 -14.84
CA GLU A 347 16.66 13.90 -14.84
C GLU A 347 17.15 13.10 -16.05
N ALA A 348 17.32 13.75 -17.21
CA ALA A 348 17.87 13.12 -18.41
C ALA A 348 19.34 12.70 -18.24
N ASP A 349 20.13 13.54 -17.57
CA ASP A 349 21.54 13.21 -17.26
C ASP A 349 21.61 11.99 -16.33
N VAL A 350 20.74 11.93 -15.33
CA VAL A 350 20.71 10.78 -14.40
C VAL A 350 20.31 9.49 -15.12
N LYS A 351 19.36 9.56 -16.06
CA LYS A 351 19.00 8.42 -16.91
C LYS A 351 20.15 8.00 -17.82
N SER A 352 20.89 8.96 -18.36
CA SER A 352 22.10 8.71 -19.17
C SER A 352 23.19 8.02 -18.34
N ILE A 353 23.43 8.47 -17.11
CA ILE A 353 24.39 7.82 -16.18
C ILE A 353 24.03 6.35 -16.01
N TRP A 354 22.75 6.01 -15.84
CA TRP A 354 22.29 4.64 -15.74
C TRP A 354 22.68 3.81 -16.98
N HIS A 355 22.39 4.33 -18.18
CA HIS A 355 22.72 3.63 -19.42
C HIS A 355 24.21 3.35 -19.59
N HIS A 356 25.09 4.23 -19.10
CA HIS A 356 26.53 4.02 -19.14
C HIS A 356 27.04 3.04 -18.08
N ALA A 357 26.39 3.00 -16.91
CA ALA A 357 26.81 2.20 -15.77
C ALA A 357 26.19 0.80 -15.72
N ALA A 358 25.11 0.56 -16.45
CA ALA A 358 24.24 -0.62 -16.27
C ALA A 358 24.99 -1.95 -16.37
N TYR A 359 25.84 -2.13 -17.36
CA TYR A 359 26.64 -3.37 -17.50
C TYR A 359 27.51 -3.62 -16.28
N SER A 360 28.32 -2.65 -15.92
CA SER A 360 29.27 -2.80 -14.79
C SER A 360 28.56 -3.05 -13.46
N VAL A 361 27.46 -2.32 -13.22
CA VAL A 361 26.69 -2.45 -11.99
C VAL A 361 25.98 -3.81 -11.91
N LEU A 362 25.33 -4.22 -12.98
CA LEU A 362 24.59 -5.49 -12.99
C LEU A 362 25.52 -6.71 -12.94
N THR A 363 26.67 -6.64 -13.61
CA THR A 363 27.69 -7.69 -13.55
C THR A 363 28.27 -7.82 -12.15
N MET A 364 28.64 -6.70 -11.53
CA MET A 364 29.14 -6.69 -10.14
C MET A 364 28.12 -7.28 -9.15
N LEU A 365 26.85 -6.93 -9.28
CA LEU A 365 25.79 -7.48 -8.43
C LEU A 365 25.56 -8.98 -8.68
N ASN A 366 25.66 -9.40 -9.94
CA ASN A 366 25.53 -10.80 -10.33
C ASN A 366 26.68 -11.66 -9.80
N ASP A 367 27.91 -11.16 -9.88
CA ASP A 367 29.10 -11.84 -9.35
C ASP A 367 29.03 -11.98 -7.83
N ASN A 368 28.64 -10.91 -7.13
CA ASN A 368 28.42 -10.96 -5.70
C ASN A 368 27.31 -11.94 -5.30
N PHE A 369 26.24 -12.02 -6.08
CA PHE A 369 25.17 -13.00 -5.86
C PHE A 369 25.69 -14.42 -6.02
N ASN A 370 26.41 -14.70 -7.11
CA ASN A 370 26.94 -16.03 -7.38
C ASN A 370 27.96 -16.47 -6.32
N ASN A 371 28.84 -15.58 -5.89
CA ASN A 371 29.81 -15.85 -4.85
C ASN A 371 29.16 -16.12 -3.48
N HIS A 372 28.11 -15.39 -3.15
CA HIS A 372 27.39 -15.57 -1.89
C HIS A 372 26.52 -16.85 -1.88
N PHE A 373 25.97 -17.22 -3.03
CA PHE A 373 25.16 -18.42 -3.17
C PHE A 373 26.04 -19.67 -3.17
N SER A 374 27.17 -19.64 -3.85
CA SER A 374 28.14 -20.75 -3.86
C SER A 374 28.75 -21.00 -2.49
N SER A 375 29.08 -19.95 -1.72
CA SER A 375 29.61 -20.10 -0.37
C SER A 375 28.61 -20.70 0.62
N ARG A 376 27.32 -20.36 0.51
CA ARG A 376 26.27 -20.96 1.34
C ARG A 376 25.90 -22.39 0.94
N PHE A 377 25.99 -22.71 -0.34
CA PHE A 377 25.73 -24.07 -0.83
C PHE A 377 26.85 -25.02 -0.38
N ASN A 378 28.10 -24.56 -0.45
CA ASN A 378 29.27 -25.31 0.00
C ASN A 378 29.29 -25.49 1.53
N SER A 379 28.84 -24.50 2.31
CA SER A 379 28.77 -24.64 3.77
C SER A 379 27.65 -25.61 4.22
N ARG A 380 26.54 -25.67 3.51
CA ARG A 380 25.46 -26.64 3.81
C ARG A 380 25.81 -28.07 3.40
N HIS A 381 26.58 -28.26 2.34
CA HIS A 381 27.06 -29.60 1.95
C HIS A 381 28.20 -30.08 2.86
N ALA A 382 28.96 -29.22 3.51
CA ALA A 382 29.96 -29.59 4.49
C ALA A 382 29.35 -29.99 5.86
N GLU A 383 28.11 -29.59 6.13
CA GLU A 383 27.39 -30.00 7.37
C GLU A 383 26.61 -31.34 7.21
N PHE A 384 26.53 -31.91 6.01
CA PHE A 384 25.81 -33.16 5.71
C PHE A 384 26.72 -34.23 5.06
N GLY A 385 28.05 -34.08 5.10
CA GLY A 385 29.04 -35.02 4.63
C GLY A 385 29.70 -35.77 5.75
#